data_8cdfd641a17f6c2ce12efb0f4efc93c8
#
_entry.id   8cdfd641a17f6c2ce12efb0f4efc93c8
#
_cell.length_a   1.000
_cell.length_b   1.000
_cell.length_c   1.000
_cell.angle_alpha   90.00
_cell.angle_beta   90.00
_cell.angle_gamma   90.00
#
_symmetry.space_group_name_H-M   'P 1'
#
loop_
_entity.id
_entity.type
_entity.pdbx_description
1 polymer ?
#
loop_
_entity_poly.entity_id
_entity_poly.type
_entity_poly.pdbx_seq_one_letter_code
_entity_poly.pdbx_strand_id
1 'polypeptide(L)'
;MGALCFTGCVSSTSSSTDSSSTSCPVPEDQGQVVVLAASSMANVLQTIKPDYLANHPCATDLVFSFGSSATLAAQVVNGAPADVFVSASKGTMEFIQESGAITAPEIFAKNFAAIMYSRKSSFSTQITSVQALLDSSLAGIKVGLCVETAPCGSLADSVLDNARLAYDDKSLTRGVIADTESPSVEDLVSKIEMGELDAGIVYKSDCHFSTTSQNSPGCVEIPDMHNGKPLNLANEYYVGAISTKATSREFTQFIASSAFQSMLQSKYGFSAPS
;
A
#
# COMPACT_ATOMS: atom_id res chain seq x y z
N MET A 1 -42.27 -79.05 9.92
CA MET A 1 -41.01 -78.93 9.18
C MET A 1 -40.78 -77.45 8.90
N GLY A 2 -40.00 -76.86 9.72
CA GLY A 2 -39.72 -75.41 9.65
C GLY A 2 -38.42 -75.15 8.92
N ALA A 3 -38.42 -74.15 8.06
CA ALA A 3 -37.23 -73.63 7.45
C ALA A 3 -36.95 -72.23 8.04
N LEU A 4 -35.83 -72.13 8.77
CA LEU A 4 -35.28 -70.83 9.21
C LEU A 4 -34.49 -70.19 8.05
N CYS A 5 -34.88 -68.97 7.64
CA CYS A 5 -34.07 -68.14 6.82
C CYS A 5 -33.29 -67.21 7.75
N PHE A 6 -31.94 -67.29 7.72
CA PHE A 6 -31.02 -66.28 8.28
C PHE A 6 -30.81 -65.23 7.27
N THR A 7 -31.26 -64.01 7.55
CA THR A 7 -30.89 -62.78 6.80
C THR A 7 -29.70 -62.15 7.49
N GLY A 8 -28.54 -62.22 6.86
CA GLY A 8 -27.31 -61.48 7.28
C GLY A 8 -27.42 -60.03 6.90
N CYS A 9 -27.39 -59.15 7.90
CA CYS A 9 -27.15 -57.69 7.68
C CYS A 9 -25.69 -57.47 7.35
N VAL A 10 -25.41 -57.04 6.15
CA VAL A 10 -24.12 -56.46 5.76
C VAL A 10 -24.16 -54.98 6.12
N SER A 11 -23.44 -54.60 7.16
CA SER A 11 -23.20 -53.19 7.50
C SER A 11 -22.17 -52.60 6.51
N SER A 12 -22.64 -51.86 5.55
CA SER A 12 -21.78 -51.01 4.73
C SER A 12 -21.38 -49.75 5.52
N THR A 13 -20.16 -49.75 6.04
CA THR A 13 -19.51 -48.55 6.56
C THR A 13 -19.19 -47.66 5.37
N SER A 14 -20.04 -46.66 5.12
CA SER A 14 -19.73 -45.53 4.26
C SER A 14 -18.79 -44.60 5.01
N SER A 15 -17.51 -44.63 4.67
CA SER A 15 -16.56 -43.59 5.05
C SER A 15 -16.96 -42.30 4.32
N SER A 16 -17.69 -41.45 5.04
CA SER A 16 -17.88 -40.07 4.64
C SER A 16 -16.54 -39.35 4.75
N THR A 17 -15.86 -39.14 3.61
CA THR A 17 -14.83 -38.11 3.46
C THR A 17 -15.54 -36.78 3.62
N ASP A 18 -15.37 -36.20 4.80
CA ASP A 18 -15.75 -34.82 5.09
C ASP A 18 -14.86 -33.90 4.21
N SER A 19 -15.31 -33.67 2.99
CA SER A 19 -14.88 -32.49 2.22
C SER A 19 -15.58 -31.30 2.88
N SER A 20 -14.91 -30.62 3.78
CA SER A 20 -15.35 -29.33 4.29
C SER A 20 -15.37 -28.33 3.13
N SER A 21 -16.44 -28.36 2.33
CA SER A 21 -16.76 -27.28 1.44
C SER A 21 -17.12 -26.08 2.32
N THR A 22 -16.22 -25.12 2.41
CA THR A 22 -16.47 -23.83 3.05
C THR A 22 -17.48 -23.08 2.16
N SER A 23 -18.76 -23.43 2.31
CA SER A 23 -19.86 -22.72 1.66
C SER A 23 -20.15 -21.46 2.47
N CYS A 24 -20.41 -20.37 1.78
CA CYS A 24 -20.84 -19.13 2.43
C CYS A 24 -22.11 -19.38 3.22
N PRO A 25 -22.17 -18.97 4.51
CA PRO A 25 -23.28 -19.26 5.39
C PRO A 25 -24.60 -18.63 4.91
N VAL A 26 -24.55 -17.51 4.19
CA VAL A 26 -25.72 -16.77 3.73
C VAL A 26 -25.46 -16.21 2.31
N PRO A 27 -26.38 -16.40 1.33
CA PRO A 27 -26.20 -15.89 -0.04
C PRO A 27 -26.03 -14.38 -0.14
N GLU A 28 -26.65 -13.61 0.75
CA GLU A 28 -26.54 -12.15 0.83
C GLU A 28 -25.16 -11.65 1.31
N ASP A 29 -24.36 -12.52 1.89
CA ASP A 29 -22.96 -12.25 2.25
C ASP A 29 -21.98 -12.52 1.09
N GLN A 30 -22.46 -13.05 -0.04
CA GLN A 30 -21.65 -13.23 -1.24
C GLN A 30 -21.63 -11.96 -2.07
N GLY A 31 -20.48 -11.64 -2.63
CA GLY A 31 -20.39 -10.53 -3.57
C GLY A 31 -19.00 -10.00 -3.81
N GLN A 32 -18.96 -9.04 -4.70
CA GLN A 32 -17.74 -8.26 -4.94
C GLN A 32 -17.46 -7.35 -3.75
N VAL A 33 -16.18 -7.17 -3.46
CA VAL A 33 -15.69 -6.17 -2.51
C VAL A 33 -15.04 -5.04 -3.29
N VAL A 34 -15.64 -3.86 -3.25
CA VAL A 34 -15.10 -2.64 -3.90
C VAL A 34 -14.13 -1.97 -2.94
N VAL A 35 -12.88 -1.91 -3.31
CA VAL A 35 -11.78 -1.40 -2.47
C VAL A 35 -11.20 -0.14 -3.10
N LEU A 36 -11.31 0.98 -2.42
CA LEU A 36 -10.59 2.20 -2.76
C LEU A 36 -9.28 2.21 -1.97
N ALA A 37 -8.14 2.20 -2.64
CA ALA A 37 -6.85 2.04 -2.00
C ALA A 37 -5.80 3.02 -2.51
N ALA A 38 -4.93 3.46 -1.60
CA ALA A 38 -3.75 4.24 -1.97
C ALA A 38 -2.94 3.54 -3.07
N SER A 39 -2.48 4.29 -4.07
CA SER A 39 -1.74 3.76 -5.23
C SER A 39 -0.48 2.98 -4.83
N SER A 40 0.18 3.35 -3.73
CA SER A 40 1.32 2.59 -3.17
C SER A 40 0.98 1.15 -2.74
N MET A 41 -0.30 0.82 -2.59
CA MET A 41 -0.76 -0.54 -2.30
C MET A 41 -1.12 -1.36 -3.56
N ALA A 42 -1.07 -0.77 -4.76
CA ALA A 42 -1.56 -1.39 -5.98
C ALA A 42 -0.89 -2.74 -6.26
N ASN A 43 0.44 -2.78 -6.28
CA ASN A 43 1.21 -4.00 -6.53
C ASN A 43 0.92 -5.11 -5.51
N VAL A 44 0.84 -4.74 -4.22
CA VAL A 44 0.54 -5.68 -3.14
C VAL A 44 -0.85 -6.29 -3.33
N LEU A 45 -1.88 -5.43 -3.43
CA LEU A 45 -3.28 -5.86 -3.45
C LEU A 45 -3.61 -6.64 -4.72
N GLN A 46 -3.06 -6.27 -5.87
CA GLN A 46 -3.22 -7.02 -7.11
C GLN A 46 -2.55 -8.40 -7.03
N THR A 47 -1.37 -8.48 -6.42
CA THR A 47 -0.63 -9.75 -6.29
C THR A 47 -1.34 -10.73 -5.37
N ILE A 48 -1.93 -10.26 -4.26
CA ILE A 48 -2.59 -11.15 -3.30
C ILE A 48 -4.02 -11.53 -3.70
N LYS A 49 -4.64 -10.82 -4.64
CA LYS A 49 -6.04 -11.03 -5.05
C LYS A 49 -6.38 -12.48 -5.36
N PRO A 50 -5.62 -13.22 -6.21
CA PRO A 50 -5.95 -14.61 -6.51
C PRO A 50 -5.95 -15.52 -5.27
N ASP A 51 -4.93 -15.37 -4.43
CA ASP A 51 -4.78 -16.18 -3.21
C ASP A 51 -5.87 -15.84 -2.19
N TYR A 52 -6.23 -14.57 -2.06
CA TYR A 52 -7.33 -14.15 -1.20
C TYR A 52 -8.65 -14.80 -1.63
N LEU A 53 -9.02 -14.66 -2.92
CA LEU A 53 -10.28 -15.21 -3.44
C LEU A 53 -10.34 -16.73 -3.32
N ALA A 54 -9.22 -17.44 -3.49
CA ALA A 54 -9.16 -18.90 -3.32
C ALA A 54 -9.45 -19.35 -1.88
N ASN A 55 -9.12 -18.54 -0.88
CA ASN A 55 -9.30 -18.84 0.53
C ASN A 55 -10.55 -18.19 1.16
N HIS A 56 -11.22 -17.28 0.45
CA HIS A 56 -12.39 -16.53 0.91
C HIS A 56 -13.55 -16.65 -0.10
N PRO A 57 -14.22 -17.82 -0.18
CA PRO A 57 -15.18 -18.14 -1.23
C PRO A 57 -16.45 -17.27 -1.24
N CYS A 58 -16.70 -16.51 -0.17
CA CYS A 58 -17.80 -15.54 -0.11
C CYS A 58 -17.51 -14.28 -0.92
N ALA A 59 -16.27 -13.91 -1.07
CA ALA A 59 -15.86 -12.83 -1.97
C ALA A 59 -15.76 -13.33 -3.41
N THR A 60 -16.69 -12.91 -4.27
CA THR A 60 -16.69 -13.33 -5.68
C THR A 60 -15.65 -12.59 -6.50
N ASP A 61 -15.29 -11.38 -6.12
CA ASP A 61 -14.20 -10.59 -6.70
C ASP A 61 -13.73 -9.50 -5.73
N LEU A 62 -12.49 -9.01 -5.93
CA LEU A 62 -11.98 -7.76 -5.37
C LEU A 62 -11.84 -6.74 -6.50
N VAL A 63 -12.63 -5.68 -6.45
CA VAL A 63 -12.60 -4.59 -7.44
C VAL A 63 -11.83 -3.43 -6.87
N PHE A 64 -10.62 -3.19 -7.37
CA PHE A 64 -9.75 -2.14 -6.89
C PHE A 64 -9.89 -0.85 -7.69
N SER A 65 -9.93 0.29 -6.99
CA SER A 65 -9.67 1.62 -7.54
C SER A 65 -8.49 2.23 -6.79
N PHE A 66 -7.40 2.47 -7.51
CA PHE A 66 -6.18 3.01 -6.95
C PHE A 66 -6.04 4.50 -7.25
N GLY A 67 -5.52 5.26 -6.28
CA GLY A 67 -5.32 6.69 -6.43
C GLY A 67 -4.69 7.33 -5.20
N SER A 68 -4.62 8.65 -5.20
CA SER A 68 -4.27 9.40 -3.99
C SER A 68 -5.31 9.15 -2.90
N SER A 69 -4.87 8.83 -1.67
CA SER A 69 -5.78 8.62 -0.54
C SER A 69 -6.73 9.80 -0.34
N ALA A 70 -6.25 11.04 -0.49
CA ALA A 70 -7.06 12.23 -0.33
C ALA A 70 -8.18 12.33 -1.41
N THR A 71 -7.86 12.03 -2.68
CA THR A 71 -8.85 12.02 -3.76
C THR A 71 -9.90 10.93 -3.54
N LEU A 72 -9.47 9.72 -3.16
CA LEU A 72 -10.38 8.61 -2.90
C LEU A 72 -11.25 8.87 -1.66
N ALA A 73 -10.70 9.48 -0.63
CA ALA A 73 -11.44 9.89 0.56
C ALA A 73 -12.57 10.88 0.22
N ALA A 74 -12.27 11.88 -0.61
CA ALA A 74 -13.28 12.82 -1.09
C ALA A 74 -14.40 12.10 -1.89
N GLN A 75 -14.05 11.08 -2.68
CA GLN A 75 -15.05 10.26 -3.39
C GLN A 75 -15.97 9.51 -2.41
N VAL A 76 -15.39 8.88 -1.36
CA VAL A 76 -16.16 8.17 -0.32
C VAL A 76 -17.15 9.12 0.36
N VAL A 77 -16.69 10.27 0.82
CA VAL A 77 -17.53 11.27 1.50
C VAL A 77 -18.64 11.82 0.59
N ASN A 78 -18.38 11.88 -0.72
CA ASN A 78 -19.38 12.26 -1.73
C ASN A 78 -20.27 11.08 -2.18
N GLY A 79 -20.23 9.93 -1.51
CA GLY A 79 -21.13 8.80 -1.74
C GLY A 79 -20.71 7.86 -2.87
N ALA A 80 -19.45 7.85 -3.28
CA ALA A 80 -18.95 6.83 -4.21
C ALA A 80 -19.13 5.43 -3.62
N PRO A 81 -19.60 4.46 -4.41
CA PRO A 81 -19.77 3.10 -3.93
C PRO A 81 -18.41 2.49 -3.58
N ALA A 82 -18.24 2.15 -2.31
CA ALA A 82 -17.05 1.50 -1.80
C ALA A 82 -17.40 0.63 -0.60
N ASP A 83 -16.68 -0.46 -0.45
CA ASP A 83 -16.84 -1.40 0.65
C ASP A 83 -15.73 -1.28 1.68
N VAL A 84 -14.51 -1.05 1.21
CA VAL A 84 -13.31 -0.92 2.05
C VAL A 84 -12.46 0.25 1.55
N PHE A 85 -11.87 0.98 2.48
CA PHE A 85 -10.91 2.03 2.21
C PHE A 85 -9.55 1.71 2.82
N VAL A 86 -8.50 1.86 2.01
CA VAL A 86 -7.10 1.65 2.42
C VAL A 86 -6.34 2.95 2.20
N SER A 87 -5.95 3.60 3.27
CA SER A 87 -5.27 4.91 3.24
C SER A 87 -3.78 4.79 3.54
N ALA A 88 -2.97 5.55 2.84
CA ALA A 88 -1.56 5.80 3.15
C ALA A 88 -1.37 7.10 3.99
N SER A 89 -2.39 7.54 4.73
CA SER A 89 -2.32 8.76 5.53
C SER A 89 -3.28 8.68 6.71
N LYS A 90 -2.76 8.99 7.89
CA LYS A 90 -3.54 9.14 9.12
C LYS A 90 -4.60 10.23 8.96
N GLY A 91 -4.21 11.43 8.56
CA GLY A 91 -5.14 12.55 8.44
C GLY A 91 -6.26 12.30 7.43
N THR A 92 -5.98 11.58 6.33
CA THR A 92 -7.01 11.17 5.37
C THR A 92 -7.98 10.15 5.97
N MET A 93 -7.49 9.21 6.79
CA MET A 93 -8.34 8.24 7.47
C MET A 93 -9.20 8.92 8.55
N GLU A 94 -8.63 9.85 9.31
CA GLU A 94 -9.36 10.67 10.29
C GLU A 94 -10.47 11.47 9.62
N PHE A 95 -10.22 12.08 8.47
CA PHE A 95 -11.24 12.81 7.70
C PHE A 95 -12.44 11.93 7.32
N ILE A 96 -12.21 10.69 6.86
CA ILE A 96 -13.30 9.74 6.56
C ILE A 96 -14.01 9.29 7.85
N GLN A 97 -13.27 9.08 8.92
CA GLN A 97 -13.84 8.70 10.21
C GLN A 97 -14.74 9.82 10.77
N GLU A 98 -14.32 11.06 10.68
CA GLU A 98 -15.11 12.23 11.08
C GLU A 98 -16.40 12.39 10.25
N SER A 99 -16.38 11.98 8.98
CA SER A 99 -17.58 11.94 8.15
C SER A 99 -18.58 10.84 8.54
N GLY A 100 -18.20 9.92 9.42
CA GLY A 100 -19.00 8.78 9.85
C GLY A 100 -19.02 7.61 8.86
N ALA A 101 -18.29 7.66 7.75
CA ALA A 101 -18.25 6.57 6.76
C ALA A 101 -17.45 5.35 7.25
N ILE A 102 -16.49 5.54 8.16
CA ILE A 102 -15.71 4.47 8.81
C ILE A 102 -15.74 4.72 10.31
N THR A 103 -15.99 3.68 11.11
CA THR A 103 -16.11 3.82 12.58
C THR A 103 -14.89 3.32 13.36
N ALA A 104 -14.18 2.34 12.85
CA ALA A 104 -13.05 1.70 13.53
C ALA A 104 -11.92 1.36 12.53
N PRO A 105 -11.16 2.36 12.06
CA PRO A 105 -10.02 2.10 11.20
C PRO A 105 -8.90 1.45 12.02
N GLU A 106 -8.16 0.53 11.38
CA GLU A 106 -7.02 -0.16 11.95
C GLU A 106 -5.73 0.22 11.21
N ILE A 107 -4.66 0.47 11.96
CA ILE A 107 -3.32 0.60 11.40
C ILE A 107 -2.77 -0.79 11.08
N PHE A 108 -2.28 -1.01 9.87
CA PHE A 108 -1.76 -2.32 9.47
C PHE A 108 -0.31 -2.31 8.99
N ALA A 109 0.23 -1.17 8.62
CA ALA A 109 1.61 -1.04 8.17
C ALA A 109 2.16 0.36 8.39
N LYS A 110 3.49 0.47 8.32
CA LYS A 110 4.24 1.71 8.18
C LYS A 110 5.11 1.65 6.95
N ASN A 111 5.35 2.80 6.34
CA ASN A 111 6.30 2.96 5.26
C ASN A 111 7.17 4.19 5.50
N PHE A 112 8.32 4.23 4.87
CA PHE A 112 9.28 5.32 4.99
C PHE A 112 9.55 5.91 3.61
N ALA A 113 10.10 7.11 3.56
CA ALA A 113 10.55 7.71 2.33
C ALA A 113 11.89 7.10 1.87
N ALA A 114 12.08 7.08 0.56
CA ALA A 114 13.35 6.78 -0.09
C ALA A 114 13.52 7.69 -1.31
N ILE A 115 14.75 7.84 -1.78
CA ILE A 115 15.01 8.50 -3.05
C ILE A 115 15.09 7.41 -4.12
N MET A 116 14.17 7.43 -5.07
CA MET A 116 14.29 6.62 -6.28
C MET A 116 14.97 7.43 -7.36
N TYR A 117 15.84 6.80 -8.15
CA TYR A 117 16.51 7.47 -9.26
C TYR A 117 16.57 6.59 -10.52
N SER A 118 16.51 7.23 -11.68
CA SER A 118 16.67 6.56 -12.96
C SER A 118 18.12 6.15 -13.16
N ARG A 119 18.37 4.85 -13.42
CA ARG A 119 19.72 4.39 -13.81
C ARG A 119 20.16 4.90 -15.17
N LYS A 120 19.23 5.46 -15.96
CA LYS A 120 19.51 6.12 -17.25
C LYS A 120 20.02 7.54 -17.05
N SER A 121 19.84 8.11 -15.86
CA SER A 121 20.32 9.46 -15.53
C SER A 121 21.84 9.53 -15.50
N SER A 122 22.40 10.60 -16.07
CA SER A 122 23.82 10.92 -15.95
C SER A 122 24.23 11.24 -14.52
N PHE A 123 23.27 11.55 -13.65
CA PHE A 123 23.47 11.87 -12.23
C PHE A 123 23.35 10.65 -11.30
N SER A 124 23.03 9.46 -11.83
CA SER A 124 22.67 8.27 -11.06
C SER A 124 23.67 7.87 -9.96
N THR A 125 24.97 8.10 -10.17
CA THR A 125 26.02 7.79 -9.17
C THR A 125 26.24 8.88 -8.14
N GLN A 126 25.68 10.06 -8.35
CA GLN A 126 25.84 11.25 -7.49
C GLN A 126 24.64 11.45 -6.57
N ILE A 127 23.49 10.82 -6.88
CA ILE A 127 22.28 10.87 -6.06
C ILE A 127 22.49 9.93 -4.86
N THR A 128 22.96 10.48 -3.74
CA THR A 128 23.35 9.70 -2.54
C THR A 128 22.62 10.10 -1.27
N SER A 129 21.92 11.23 -1.26
CA SER A 129 21.15 11.73 -0.11
C SER A 129 20.13 12.78 -0.56
N VAL A 130 19.26 13.20 0.35
CA VAL A 130 18.34 14.34 0.12
C VAL A 130 19.13 15.62 -0.15
N GLN A 131 20.23 15.84 0.60
CA GLN A 131 21.08 17.03 0.40
C GLN A 131 21.77 17.02 -0.97
N ALA A 132 22.15 15.83 -1.47
CA ALA A 132 22.79 15.72 -2.78
C ALA A 132 21.90 16.21 -3.92
N LEU A 133 20.59 16.19 -3.78
CA LEU A 133 19.64 16.69 -4.79
C LEU A 133 19.78 18.23 -5.04
N LEU A 134 20.43 18.95 -4.14
CA LEU A 134 20.73 20.39 -4.27
C LEU A 134 22.19 20.68 -4.61
N ASP A 135 23.02 19.65 -4.80
CA ASP A 135 24.43 19.86 -5.13
C ASP A 135 24.54 20.57 -6.48
N SER A 136 25.32 21.65 -6.52
CA SER A 136 25.57 22.42 -7.75
C SER A 136 26.21 21.58 -8.87
N SER A 137 26.86 20.47 -8.54
CA SER A 137 27.38 19.48 -9.51
C SER A 137 26.28 18.73 -10.24
N LEU A 138 25.03 18.73 -9.72
CA LEU A 138 23.85 18.16 -10.33
C LEU A 138 23.01 19.23 -11.08
N ALA A 139 23.63 20.31 -11.56
CA ALA A 139 22.92 21.34 -12.30
C ALA A 139 22.15 20.76 -13.50
N GLY A 140 20.82 20.96 -13.49
CA GLY A 140 19.91 20.41 -14.51
C GLY A 140 19.35 19.02 -14.19
N ILE A 141 19.60 18.47 -12.99
CA ILE A 141 18.88 17.28 -12.50
C ILE A 141 17.38 17.59 -12.49
N LYS A 142 16.58 16.61 -12.93
CA LYS A 142 15.12 16.69 -12.91
C LYS A 142 14.57 15.86 -11.77
N VAL A 143 14.06 16.52 -10.75
CA VAL A 143 13.48 15.89 -9.56
C VAL A 143 11.97 16.02 -9.55
N GLY A 144 11.27 14.91 -9.34
CA GLY A 144 9.83 14.89 -9.15
C GLY A 144 9.45 14.68 -7.69
N LEU A 145 8.34 15.29 -7.27
CA LEU A 145 7.65 15.02 -6.02
C LEU A 145 6.18 14.74 -6.31
N CYS A 146 5.47 14.11 -5.37
CA CYS A 146 4.01 14.12 -5.45
C CYS A 146 3.44 15.48 -5.07
N VAL A 147 2.23 15.83 -5.54
CA VAL A 147 1.50 17.02 -5.09
C VAL A 147 1.32 17.00 -3.57
N GLU A 148 1.33 18.15 -2.91
CA GLU A 148 1.24 18.27 -1.43
C GLU A 148 0.02 17.56 -0.85
N THR A 149 -1.10 17.56 -1.57
CA THR A 149 -2.35 16.95 -1.12
C THR A 149 -2.35 15.42 -1.19
N ALA A 150 -1.37 14.82 -1.87
CA ALA A 150 -1.19 13.37 -1.88
C ALA A 150 -0.37 12.92 -0.66
N PRO A 151 -0.61 11.72 -0.09
CA PRO A 151 0.17 11.21 1.05
C PRO A 151 1.67 11.13 0.77
N CYS A 152 2.08 10.78 -0.44
CA CYS A 152 3.49 10.78 -0.86
C CYS A 152 4.08 12.21 -0.92
N GLY A 153 3.27 13.22 -1.22
CA GLY A 153 3.67 14.61 -1.19
C GLY A 153 3.89 15.10 0.24
N SER A 154 2.93 14.85 1.13
CA SER A 154 3.05 15.17 2.56
C SER A 154 4.25 14.45 3.21
N LEU A 155 4.53 13.21 2.80
CA LEU A 155 5.72 12.49 3.27
C LEU A 155 7.01 13.16 2.77
N ALA A 156 7.07 13.54 1.50
CA ALA A 156 8.23 14.25 0.93
C ALA A 156 8.46 15.59 1.63
N ASP A 157 7.40 16.37 1.89
CA ASP A 157 7.50 17.64 2.62
C ASP A 157 8.02 17.43 4.04
N SER A 158 7.55 16.40 4.74
CA SER A 158 8.05 16.06 6.07
C SER A 158 9.54 15.72 6.07
N VAL A 159 10.01 14.99 5.04
CA VAL A 159 11.44 14.69 4.86
C VAL A 159 12.23 15.96 4.58
N LEU A 160 11.74 16.84 3.70
CA LEU A 160 12.43 18.08 3.37
C LEU A 160 12.52 19.05 4.55
N ASP A 161 11.43 19.19 5.32
CA ASP A 161 11.41 20.02 6.52
C ASP A 161 12.37 19.50 7.59
N ASN A 162 12.40 18.18 7.81
CA ASN A 162 13.37 17.55 8.71
C ASN A 162 14.80 17.70 8.20
N ALA A 163 15.03 17.54 6.88
CA ALA A 163 16.34 17.69 6.26
C ALA A 163 16.88 19.10 6.41
N ARG A 164 16.03 20.13 6.24
CA ARG A 164 16.42 21.54 6.50
C ARG A 164 17.00 21.75 7.89
N LEU A 165 16.40 21.08 8.89
CA LEU A 165 16.87 21.15 10.27
C LEU A 165 18.11 20.27 10.51
N ALA A 166 18.14 19.08 9.93
CA ALA A 166 19.19 18.09 10.15
C ALA A 166 20.52 18.51 9.47
N TYR A 167 20.44 19.04 8.27
CA TYR A 167 21.61 19.51 7.50
C TYR A 167 21.94 21.00 7.71
N ASP A 168 21.10 21.76 8.45
CA ASP A 168 21.18 23.22 8.59
C ASP A 168 21.17 23.94 7.23
N ASP A 169 20.36 23.42 6.29
CA ASP A 169 20.27 23.91 4.91
C ASP A 169 18.85 24.38 4.60
N LYS A 170 18.65 25.70 4.57
CA LYS A 170 17.34 26.35 4.32
C LYS A 170 16.85 26.18 2.89
N SER A 171 17.69 25.78 1.94
CA SER A 171 17.33 25.59 0.53
C SER A 171 16.61 24.26 0.27
N LEU A 172 16.65 23.30 1.19
CA LEU A 172 15.93 22.03 1.11
C LEU A 172 14.42 22.24 1.24
N THR A 173 13.81 22.76 0.20
CA THR A 173 12.36 23.02 0.11
C THR A 173 11.79 22.43 -1.17
N ARG A 174 10.51 22.11 -1.17
CA ARG A 174 9.78 21.66 -2.36
C ARG A 174 10.02 22.59 -3.55
N GLY A 175 9.85 23.90 -3.36
CA GLY A 175 9.97 24.90 -4.44
C GLY A 175 11.36 25.04 -5.03
N VAL A 176 12.39 24.49 -4.39
CA VAL A 176 13.77 24.48 -4.90
C VAL A 176 14.14 23.13 -5.53
N ILE A 177 13.61 22.03 -4.95
CA ILE A 177 13.95 20.67 -5.38
C ILE A 177 13.06 20.19 -6.52
N ALA A 178 11.74 20.46 -6.50
CA ALA A 178 10.81 19.86 -7.42
C ALA A 178 10.75 20.61 -8.76
N ASP A 179 11.12 19.93 -9.84
CA ASP A 179 10.88 20.40 -11.22
C ASP A 179 9.48 20.01 -11.71
N THR A 180 8.92 18.93 -11.18
CA THR A 180 7.62 18.37 -11.59
C THR A 180 6.87 17.81 -10.39
N GLU A 181 5.56 17.99 -10.40
CA GLU A 181 4.66 17.38 -9.44
C GLU A 181 3.83 16.26 -10.09
N SER A 182 3.67 15.14 -9.38
CA SER A 182 2.90 13.98 -9.78
C SER A 182 1.67 13.80 -8.90
N PRO A 183 0.51 13.42 -9.45
CA PRO A 183 -0.72 13.28 -8.66
C PRO A 183 -0.70 12.08 -7.72
N SER A 184 0.18 11.10 -7.96
CA SER A 184 0.34 9.90 -7.13
C SER A 184 1.77 9.37 -7.22
N VAL A 185 2.15 8.49 -6.29
CA VAL A 185 3.48 7.85 -6.31
C VAL A 185 3.65 6.94 -7.52
N GLU A 186 2.59 6.29 -7.98
CA GLU A 186 2.64 5.42 -9.17
C GLU A 186 3.01 6.21 -10.44
N ASP A 187 2.42 7.40 -10.62
CA ASP A 187 2.78 8.31 -11.73
C ASP A 187 4.24 8.78 -11.60
N LEU A 188 4.67 9.14 -10.39
CA LEU A 188 6.05 9.55 -10.12
C LEU A 188 7.05 8.43 -10.44
N VAL A 189 6.81 7.22 -9.96
CA VAL A 189 7.64 6.04 -10.22
C VAL A 189 7.74 5.77 -11.73
N SER A 190 6.61 5.80 -12.44
CA SER A 190 6.56 5.57 -13.89
C SER A 190 7.44 6.58 -14.66
N LYS A 191 7.41 7.86 -14.30
CA LYS A 191 8.25 8.89 -14.93
C LYS A 191 9.75 8.67 -14.68
N ILE A 192 10.11 8.21 -13.47
CA ILE A 192 11.50 7.85 -13.14
C ILE A 192 11.95 6.62 -13.93
N GLU A 193 11.12 5.58 -14.02
CA GLU A 193 11.40 4.36 -14.78
C GLU A 193 11.58 4.63 -16.28
N MET A 194 10.77 5.53 -16.83
CA MET A 194 10.90 5.95 -18.23
C MET A 194 12.14 6.83 -18.46
N GLY A 195 12.68 7.44 -17.41
CA GLY A 195 13.82 8.38 -17.48
C GLY A 195 13.39 9.80 -17.86
N GLU A 196 12.13 10.13 -17.69
CA GLU A 196 11.62 11.51 -17.82
C GLU A 196 12.09 12.38 -16.64
N LEU A 197 12.25 11.74 -15.47
CA LEU A 197 12.83 12.31 -14.26
C LEU A 197 14.12 11.58 -13.90
N ASP A 198 15.07 12.31 -13.32
CA ASP A 198 16.32 11.74 -12.81
C ASP A 198 16.12 11.12 -11.43
N ALA A 199 15.32 11.75 -10.58
CA ALA A 199 15.03 11.27 -9.21
C ALA A 199 13.68 11.74 -8.71
N GLY A 200 13.26 11.16 -7.57
CA GLY A 200 12.09 11.58 -6.81
C GLY A 200 12.08 10.99 -5.41
N ILE A 201 11.31 11.59 -4.51
CA ILE A 201 11.05 11.03 -3.18
C ILE A 201 9.79 10.18 -3.28
N VAL A 202 9.95 8.89 -3.00
CA VAL A 202 8.93 7.83 -3.08
C VAL A 202 8.86 7.07 -1.76
N TYR A 203 8.01 6.05 -1.66
CA TYR A 203 8.05 5.14 -0.53
C TYR A 203 9.16 4.10 -0.68
N LYS A 204 9.71 3.63 0.43
CA LYS A 204 10.68 2.53 0.45
C LYS A 204 10.14 1.25 -0.18
N SER A 205 8.84 0.98 -0.05
CA SER A 205 8.17 -0.15 -0.71
C SER A 205 8.23 -0.07 -2.24
N ASP A 206 8.16 1.13 -2.84
CA ASP A 206 8.24 1.28 -4.30
C ASP A 206 9.62 0.85 -4.81
N CYS A 207 10.67 1.12 -4.03
CA CYS A 207 12.02 0.64 -4.31
C CYS A 207 12.12 -0.88 -4.33
N HIS A 208 11.36 -1.57 -3.49
CA HIS A 208 11.39 -3.04 -3.40
C HIS A 208 10.82 -3.69 -4.66
N PHE A 209 9.78 -3.12 -5.24
CA PHE A 209 9.18 -3.62 -6.48
C PHE A 209 10.04 -3.39 -7.72
N SER A 210 10.81 -2.32 -7.73
CA SER A 210 11.60 -1.92 -8.90
C SER A 210 12.89 -2.71 -9.08
N THR A 211 13.26 -3.63 -8.18
CA THR A 211 14.58 -4.31 -8.17
C THR A 211 14.71 -5.51 -9.14
N THR A 212 13.69 -5.86 -9.92
CA THR A 212 13.62 -7.15 -10.63
C THR A 212 14.26 -7.19 -12.03
N SER A 213 14.70 -6.05 -12.59
CA SER A 213 15.35 -6.01 -13.91
C SER A 213 16.61 -5.13 -13.91
N GLN A 214 17.52 -5.38 -14.88
CA GLN A 214 18.75 -4.58 -15.04
C GLN A 214 18.48 -3.09 -15.35
N ASN A 215 17.27 -2.77 -15.82
CA ASN A 215 16.83 -1.41 -16.14
C ASN A 215 15.96 -0.80 -15.04
N SER A 216 15.74 -1.50 -13.93
CA SER A 216 14.96 -0.98 -12.80
C SER A 216 15.66 0.24 -12.20
N PRO A 217 14.90 1.23 -11.69
CA PRO A 217 15.45 2.35 -10.96
C PRO A 217 16.37 1.91 -9.81
N GLY A 218 17.29 2.78 -9.45
CA GLY A 218 18.04 2.62 -8.21
C GLY A 218 17.34 3.35 -7.07
N CYS A 219 17.68 2.96 -5.84
CA CYS A 219 17.16 3.64 -4.65
C CYS A 219 18.25 3.95 -3.64
N VAL A 220 18.06 5.06 -2.94
CA VAL A 220 18.85 5.47 -1.78
C VAL A 220 17.92 5.53 -0.58
N GLU A 221 18.24 4.79 0.47
CA GLU A 221 17.53 4.88 1.73
C GLU A 221 17.82 6.22 2.41
N ILE A 222 16.77 6.86 2.91
CA ILE A 222 16.90 8.05 3.75
C ILE A 222 16.97 7.56 5.19
N PRO A 223 18.05 7.87 5.94
CA PRO A 223 18.18 7.42 7.31
C PRO A 223 17.12 8.07 8.22
N ASP A 224 16.69 7.35 9.26
CA ASP A 224 15.70 7.85 10.22
C ASP A 224 16.19 9.11 10.95
N MET A 225 17.50 9.21 11.17
CA MET A 225 18.14 10.28 11.91
C MET A 225 19.39 10.79 11.18
N HIS A 226 19.63 12.10 11.26
CA HIS A 226 20.89 12.72 10.84
C HIS A 226 21.35 13.73 11.92
N ASN A 227 22.61 13.64 12.36
CA ASN A 227 23.17 14.49 13.41
C ASN A 227 22.28 14.58 14.69
N GLY A 228 21.68 13.46 15.10
CA GLY A 228 20.80 13.39 16.27
C GLY A 228 19.43 14.05 16.09
N LYS A 229 19.05 14.46 14.88
CA LYS A 229 17.74 15.02 14.55
C LYS A 229 16.94 14.03 13.68
N PRO A 230 15.60 13.94 13.83
CA PRO A 230 14.75 13.16 12.95
C PRO A 230 14.91 13.62 11.50
N LEU A 231 14.94 12.65 10.57
CA LEU A 231 15.01 12.93 9.14
C LEU A 231 13.87 12.24 8.38
N ASN A 232 13.66 10.96 8.59
CA ASN A 232 12.70 10.14 7.87
C ASN A 232 11.65 9.58 8.84
N LEU A 233 10.45 10.15 8.82
CA LEU A 233 9.35 9.72 9.69
C LEU A 233 8.50 8.66 8.98
N ALA A 234 7.97 7.75 9.78
CA ALA A 234 7.08 6.70 9.27
C ALA A 234 5.76 7.30 8.76
N ASN A 235 5.34 6.87 7.57
CA ASN A 235 4.00 7.07 7.07
C ASN A 235 3.13 5.86 7.45
N GLU A 236 1.99 6.09 8.06
CA GLU A 236 1.11 5.05 8.60
C GLU A 236 0.02 4.68 7.61
N TYR A 237 -0.22 3.38 7.46
CA TYR A 237 -1.25 2.83 6.59
C TYR A 237 -2.41 2.28 7.39
N TYR A 238 -3.60 2.65 6.99
CA TYR A 238 -4.85 2.33 7.66
C TYR A 238 -5.81 1.61 6.73
N VAL A 239 -6.61 0.71 7.29
CA VAL A 239 -7.73 0.07 6.60
C VAL A 239 -9.01 0.23 7.41
N GLY A 240 -10.14 0.38 6.73
CA GLY A 240 -11.45 0.44 7.37
C GLY A 240 -12.56 -0.02 6.44
N ALA A 241 -13.56 -0.72 7.01
CA ALA A 241 -14.76 -1.08 6.30
C ALA A 241 -15.72 0.12 6.22
N ILE A 242 -16.23 0.39 5.02
CA ILE A 242 -17.26 1.39 4.75
C ILE A 242 -18.64 0.72 4.78
N SER A 243 -18.76 -0.43 4.12
CA SER A 243 -20.02 -1.17 4.09
C SER A 243 -20.13 -2.16 5.25
N THR A 244 -21.36 -2.54 5.58
CA THR A 244 -21.67 -3.53 6.63
C THR A 244 -21.64 -4.96 6.12
N LYS A 245 -21.27 -5.21 4.86
CA LYS A 245 -21.18 -6.57 4.29
C LYS A 245 -20.18 -7.42 5.07
N ALA A 246 -20.47 -8.70 5.23
CA ALA A 246 -19.57 -9.64 5.88
C ALA A 246 -18.24 -9.74 5.12
N THR A 247 -18.27 -9.81 3.79
CA THR A 247 -17.08 -9.85 2.92
C THR A 247 -16.18 -8.61 3.06
N SER A 248 -16.76 -7.43 3.30
CA SER A 248 -15.99 -6.19 3.53
C SER A 248 -15.25 -6.23 4.86
N ARG A 249 -15.91 -6.69 5.93
CA ARG A 249 -15.28 -6.89 7.24
C ARG A 249 -14.19 -7.96 7.18
N GLU A 250 -14.46 -9.07 6.49
CA GLU A 250 -13.48 -10.15 6.31
C GLU A 250 -12.22 -9.67 5.58
N PHE A 251 -12.38 -8.90 4.50
CA PHE A 251 -11.23 -8.32 3.80
C PHE A 251 -10.47 -7.30 4.66
N THR A 252 -11.18 -6.46 5.42
CA THR A 252 -10.57 -5.52 6.37
C THR A 252 -9.75 -6.27 7.43
N GLN A 253 -10.30 -7.33 8.03
CA GLN A 253 -9.61 -8.17 9.01
C GLN A 253 -8.40 -8.90 8.40
N PHE A 254 -8.50 -9.35 7.15
CA PHE A 254 -7.38 -9.95 6.43
C PHE A 254 -6.23 -8.95 6.29
N ILE A 255 -6.50 -7.72 5.85
CA ILE A 255 -5.49 -6.65 5.72
C ILE A 255 -4.87 -6.29 7.08
N ALA A 256 -5.67 -6.26 8.15
CA ALA A 256 -5.20 -5.97 9.50
C ALA A 256 -4.49 -7.17 10.18
N SER A 257 -4.53 -8.37 9.59
CA SER A 257 -3.99 -9.59 10.20
C SER A 257 -2.46 -9.58 10.30
N SER A 258 -1.94 -10.23 11.34
CA SER A 258 -0.49 -10.41 11.52
C SER A 258 0.18 -11.17 10.37
N ALA A 259 -0.55 -12.07 9.71
CA ALA A 259 -0.06 -12.80 8.54
C ALA A 259 0.17 -11.86 7.36
N PHE A 260 -0.78 -10.98 7.06
CA PHE A 260 -0.65 -9.97 6.01
C PHE A 260 0.46 -8.96 6.34
N GLN A 261 0.53 -8.49 7.58
CA GLN A 261 1.59 -7.59 8.05
C GLN A 261 2.99 -8.21 7.90
N SER A 262 3.16 -9.48 8.28
CA SER A 262 4.42 -10.21 8.11
C SER A 262 4.81 -10.38 6.63
N MET A 263 3.81 -10.60 5.77
CA MET A 263 4.03 -10.66 4.32
C MET A 263 4.47 -9.30 3.76
N LEU A 264 3.83 -8.21 4.19
CA LEU A 264 4.21 -6.84 3.79
C LEU A 264 5.66 -6.54 4.15
N GLN A 265 6.10 -6.93 5.36
CA GLN A 265 7.48 -6.73 5.81
C GLN A 265 8.47 -7.55 5.00
N SER A 266 8.21 -8.85 4.85
CA SER A 266 9.18 -9.78 4.27
C SER A 266 9.28 -9.68 2.74
N LYS A 267 8.17 -9.34 2.06
CA LYS A 267 8.10 -9.36 0.58
C LYS A 267 8.05 -7.98 -0.05
N TYR A 268 7.63 -6.94 0.69
CA TYR A 268 7.30 -5.65 0.11
C TYR A 268 7.97 -4.45 0.80
N GLY A 269 8.87 -4.70 1.76
CA GLY A 269 9.67 -3.65 2.37
C GLY A 269 8.93 -2.68 3.30
N PHE A 270 7.68 -2.98 3.68
CA PHE A 270 6.96 -2.23 4.70
C PHE A 270 7.51 -2.54 6.10
N SER A 271 7.12 -1.74 7.07
CA SER A 271 7.39 -1.95 8.49
C SER A 271 6.12 -2.29 9.27
N ALA A 272 6.28 -2.96 10.40
CA ALA A 272 5.17 -3.29 11.28
C ALA A 272 4.45 -2.04 11.79
N PRO A 273 3.13 -2.10 12.04
CA PRO A 273 2.48 -1.13 12.91
C PRO A 273 3.10 -1.25 14.30
N SER A 274 3.37 -0.17 14.98
CA SER A 274 3.93 -0.18 16.36
C SER A 274 2.82 -0.11 17.36
#